data_2eae10ff4d7bee739c43b994ef5fadeb
#
_entry.id   2eae10ff4d7bee739c43b994ef5fadeb
#
_cell.length_a   1.000
_cell.length_b   1.000
_cell.length_c   1.000
_cell.angle_alpha   90.00
_cell.angle_beta   90.00
_cell.angle_gamma   90.00
#
_symmetry.space_group_name_H-M   'P 1'
#
loop_
_entity.id
_entity.type
_entity.pdbx_description
1 polymer ?
#
loop_
_entity_poly.entity_id
_entity_poly.type
_entity_poly.pdbx_seq_one_letter_code
_entity_poly.pdbx_strand_id
1 'polypeptide(L)'
;MTLVLGIDPGTATTGYGLVRDREDGSLESVAYGAILTSPTLAAHQRLAVLFHQLNELLLLHRPNYCAVEKLFFQSNVKTAIAVGQARGVVLLAISEVGLDLSEYTPNEIKLAVTGYGSAGKKQVQEMVRVLLSLPDTPKPDDAADALAIAITHLHTRRFSEAAEN
;
A
#
# COMPACT_ATOMS: atom_id res chain seq x y z
N MET A 1 -11.29 -15.90 3.00
CA MET A 1 -10.54 -15.00 2.05
C MET A 1 -10.32 -13.64 2.71
N THR A 2 -9.09 -13.16 2.70
CA THR A 2 -8.70 -11.90 3.35
C THR A 2 -8.41 -10.84 2.29
N LEU A 3 -9.00 -9.66 2.43
CA LEU A 3 -8.74 -8.50 1.57
C LEU A 3 -7.86 -7.49 2.31
N VAL A 4 -6.73 -7.14 1.72
CA VAL A 4 -5.76 -6.18 2.27
C VAL A 4 -5.67 -4.95 1.38
N LEU A 5 -5.71 -3.77 1.97
CA LEU A 5 -5.41 -2.50 1.33
C LEU A 5 -3.98 -2.09 1.66
N GLY A 6 -3.12 -2.09 0.66
CA GLY A 6 -1.79 -1.47 0.73
C GLY A 6 -1.86 -0.02 0.30
N ILE A 7 -1.13 0.86 0.98
CA ILE A 7 -1.11 2.29 0.69
C ILE A 7 0.33 2.79 0.67
N ASP A 8 0.66 3.55 -0.36
CA ASP A 8 1.92 4.30 -0.50
C ASP A 8 1.62 5.81 -0.41
N PRO A 9 1.74 6.40 0.80
CA PRO A 9 1.29 7.77 1.03
C PRO A 9 2.15 8.82 0.35
N GLY A 10 1.51 9.78 -0.31
CA GLY A 10 2.13 10.99 -0.86
C GLY A 10 1.11 12.11 -1.01
N THR A 11 1.55 13.35 -1.06
CA THR A 11 0.62 14.49 -1.19
C THR A 11 0.12 14.64 -2.61
N ALA A 12 1.02 14.65 -3.59
CA ALA A 12 0.67 14.75 -5.00
C ALA A 12 -0.01 13.49 -5.51
N THR A 13 0.51 12.34 -5.10
CA THR A 13 0.06 11.01 -5.52
C THR A 13 0.12 10.07 -4.32
N THR A 14 -0.98 9.45 -4.00
CA THR A 14 -1.04 8.36 -3.02
C THR A 14 -1.42 7.08 -3.77
N GLY A 15 -0.51 6.10 -3.80
CA GLY A 15 -0.79 4.79 -4.38
C GLY A 15 -1.68 3.95 -3.48
N TYR A 16 -2.59 3.17 -4.07
CA TYR A 16 -3.36 2.16 -3.36
C TYR A 16 -3.41 0.86 -4.15
N GLY A 17 -3.48 -0.25 -3.43
CA GLY A 17 -3.62 -1.57 -4.01
C GLY A 17 -4.39 -2.51 -3.09
N LEU A 18 -5.43 -3.13 -3.61
CA LEU A 18 -6.28 -4.09 -2.93
C LEU A 18 -5.99 -5.49 -3.43
N VAL A 19 -5.49 -6.33 -2.56
CA VAL A 19 -5.13 -7.72 -2.85
C VAL A 19 -5.92 -8.65 -1.95
N ARG A 20 -6.47 -9.69 -2.55
CA ARG A 20 -7.21 -10.75 -1.86
C ARG A 20 -6.45 -12.08 -1.96
N ASP A 21 -6.39 -12.83 -0.88
CA ASP A 21 -5.99 -14.22 -0.94
C ASP A 21 -7.18 -15.10 -1.35
N ARG A 22 -6.90 -16.15 -2.11
CA ARG A 22 -7.88 -17.16 -2.53
C ARG A 22 -7.66 -18.45 -1.74
N GLU A 23 -8.67 -19.30 -1.73
CA GLU A 23 -8.63 -20.59 -1.04
C GLU A 23 -7.55 -21.54 -1.59
N ASP A 24 -7.23 -21.42 -2.87
CA ASP A 24 -6.15 -22.18 -3.53
C ASP A 24 -4.74 -21.66 -3.21
N GLY A 25 -4.64 -20.60 -2.41
CA GLY A 25 -3.38 -19.96 -2.05
C GLY A 25 -2.89 -18.92 -3.06
N SER A 26 -3.55 -18.72 -4.18
CA SER A 26 -3.22 -17.66 -5.13
C SER A 26 -3.66 -16.28 -4.62
N LEU A 27 -3.09 -15.24 -5.21
CA LEU A 27 -3.44 -13.85 -4.93
C LEU A 27 -4.23 -13.24 -6.08
N GLU A 28 -5.18 -12.38 -5.76
CA GLU A 28 -6.00 -11.65 -6.72
C GLU A 28 -5.88 -10.15 -6.50
N SER A 29 -5.61 -9.41 -7.57
CA SER A 29 -5.74 -7.96 -7.58
C SER A 29 -7.21 -7.58 -7.72
N VAL A 30 -7.79 -6.97 -6.68
CA VAL A 30 -9.19 -6.52 -6.70
C VAL A 30 -9.31 -5.15 -7.33
N ALA A 31 -8.43 -4.21 -6.94
CA ALA A 31 -8.32 -2.88 -7.52
C ALA A 31 -6.95 -2.28 -7.17
N TYR A 32 -6.48 -1.36 -8.00
CA TYR A 32 -5.30 -0.56 -7.71
C TYR A 32 -5.33 0.74 -8.51
N GLY A 33 -4.59 1.70 -8.06
CA GLY A 33 -4.49 3.01 -8.70
C GLY A 33 -3.80 4.03 -7.84
N ALA A 34 -4.10 5.29 -8.11
CA ALA A 34 -3.56 6.40 -7.36
C ALA A 34 -4.63 7.47 -7.07
N ILE A 35 -4.59 8.01 -5.87
CA ILE A 35 -5.30 9.22 -5.50
C ILE A 35 -4.42 10.39 -5.89
N LEU A 36 -4.92 11.23 -6.79
CA LEU A 36 -4.20 12.42 -7.29
C LEU A 36 -4.80 13.67 -6.68
N THR A 37 -3.94 14.61 -6.30
CA THR A 37 -4.37 15.94 -5.83
C THR A 37 -3.79 17.04 -6.73
N SER A 38 -4.61 18.04 -7.06
CA SER A 38 -4.16 19.14 -7.93
C SER A 38 -3.06 19.99 -7.27
N PRO A 39 -1.97 20.31 -7.98
CA PRO A 39 -0.93 21.20 -7.48
C PRO A 39 -1.42 22.66 -7.31
N THR A 40 -2.58 23.01 -7.85
CA THR A 40 -3.20 24.34 -7.71
C THR A 40 -3.90 24.52 -6.35
N LEU A 41 -4.17 23.44 -5.64
CA LEU A 41 -4.78 23.48 -4.30
C LEU A 41 -3.73 23.79 -3.24
N ALA A 42 -4.14 24.49 -2.18
CA ALA A 42 -3.33 24.65 -0.99
C ALA A 42 -3.06 23.30 -0.30
N ALA A 43 -1.95 23.19 0.45
CA ALA A 43 -1.54 21.93 1.09
C ALA A 43 -2.65 21.27 1.92
N HIS A 44 -3.34 22.05 2.77
CA HIS A 44 -4.43 21.53 3.61
C HIS A 44 -5.63 21.04 2.79
N GLN A 45 -5.92 21.67 1.65
CA GLN A 45 -6.98 21.23 0.74
C GLN A 45 -6.62 19.93 0.04
N ARG A 46 -5.36 19.77 -0.35
CA ARG A 46 -4.85 18.50 -0.91
C ARG A 46 -4.99 17.35 0.08
N LEU A 47 -4.68 17.59 1.35
CA LEU A 47 -4.87 16.58 2.41
C LEU A 47 -6.35 16.23 2.61
N ALA A 48 -7.27 17.20 2.50
CA ALA A 48 -8.70 16.94 2.56
C ALA A 48 -9.17 16.07 1.39
N VAL A 49 -8.70 16.33 0.16
CA VAL A 49 -9.01 15.49 -1.01
C VAL A 49 -8.52 14.05 -0.78
N LEU A 50 -7.29 13.88 -0.30
CA LEU A 50 -6.74 12.56 0.03
C LEU A 50 -7.61 11.83 1.06
N PHE A 51 -7.98 12.50 2.13
CA PHE A 51 -8.82 11.94 3.19
C PHE A 51 -10.18 11.46 2.67
N HIS A 52 -10.87 12.29 1.89
CA HIS A 52 -12.19 11.94 1.35
C HIS A 52 -12.12 10.78 0.37
N GLN A 53 -11.19 10.80 -0.58
CA GLN A 53 -11.04 9.72 -1.55
C GLN A 53 -10.62 8.41 -0.92
N LEU A 54 -9.75 8.45 0.11
CA LEU A 54 -9.38 7.25 0.84
C LEU A 54 -10.56 6.67 1.62
N ASN A 55 -11.38 7.52 2.26
CA ASN A 55 -12.60 7.07 2.92
C ASN A 55 -13.59 6.42 1.95
N GLU A 56 -13.74 6.95 0.74
CA GLU A 56 -14.57 6.32 -0.30
C GLU A 56 -14.06 4.92 -0.66
N LEU A 57 -12.75 4.74 -0.82
CA LEU A 57 -12.13 3.43 -1.07
C LEU A 57 -12.38 2.45 0.09
N LEU A 58 -12.19 2.91 1.32
CA LEU A 58 -12.41 2.10 2.52
C LEU A 58 -13.87 1.65 2.66
N LEU A 59 -14.82 2.53 2.40
CA LEU A 59 -16.26 2.24 2.44
C LEU A 59 -16.69 1.30 1.30
N LEU A 60 -16.15 1.51 0.11
CA LEU A 60 -16.48 0.71 -1.07
C LEU A 60 -15.97 -0.73 -0.95
N HIS A 61 -14.71 -0.88 -0.59
CA HIS A 61 -14.04 -2.18 -0.63
C HIS A 61 -14.06 -2.94 0.69
N ARG A 62 -14.20 -2.25 1.82
CA ARG A 62 -14.23 -2.82 3.18
C ARG A 62 -13.12 -3.85 3.41
N PRO A 63 -11.84 -3.47 3.27
CA PRO A 63 -10.74 -4.39 3.49
C PRO A 63 -10.73 -4.91 4.93
N ASN A 64 -10.14 -6.09 5.13
CA ASN A 64 -9.98 -6.66 6.47
C ASN A 64 -8.79 -6.03 7.21
N TYR A 65 -7.75 -5.64 6.46
CA TYR A 65 -6.51 -5.06 6.99
C TYR A 65 -6.02 -3.95 6.08
N CYS A 66 -5.28 -3.01 6.68
CA CYS A 66 -4.50 -2.02 5.97
C CYS A 66 -3.01 -2.19 6.26
N ALA A 67 -2.18 -1.90 5.28
CA ALA A 67 -0.73 -1.94 5.41
C ALA A 67 -0.08 -0.74 4.72
N VAL A 68 0.98 -0.21 5.33
CA VAL A 68 1.79 0.89 4.80
C VAL A 68 3.27 0.57 4.95
N GLU A 69 4.11 1.23 4.16
CA GLU A 69 5.55 1.18 4.34
C GLU A 69 5.96 2.06 5.53
N LYS A 70 6.93 1.59 6.34
CA LYS A 70 7.52 2.42 7.40
C LYS A 70 8.23 3.63 6.79
N LEU A 71 7.99 4.80 7.38
CA LEU A 71 8.62 6.03 6.95
C LEU A 71 10.06 6.09 7.48
N PHE A 72 11.04 6.19 6.57
CA PHE A 72 12.43 6.51 6.89
C PHE A 72 12.76 7.90 6.34
N PHE A 73 13.26 8.77 7.21
CA PHE A 73 13.69 10.10 6.80
C PHE A 73 14.99 10.02 6.02
N GLN A 74 14.93 10.38 4.75
CA GLN A 74 16.11 10.68 3.95
C GLN A 74 16.25 12.21 3.81
N SER A 75 17.39 12.66 3.34
CA SER A 75 17.98 13.99 3.44
C SER A 75 17.15 15.23 3.04
N ASN A 76 15.92 15.12 2.52
CA ASN A 76 15.10 16.28 2.12
C ASN A 76 13.96 16.54 3.10
N VAL A 77 14.14 17.53 3.99
CA VAL A 77 13.18 17.90 5.04
C VAL A 77 11.81 18.31 4.49
N LYS A 78 11.74 19.06 3.37
CA LYS A 78 10.47 19.50 2.78
C LYS A 78 9.64 18.33 2.29
N THR A 79 10.27 17.39 1.59
CA THR A 79 9.60 16.16 1.13
C THR A 79 9.18 15.28 2.31
N ALA A 80 10.01 15.17 3.33
CA ALA A 80 9.71 14.39 4.54
C ALA A 80 8.48 14.94 5.28
N ILE A 81 8.34 16.27 5.41
CA ILE A 81 7.17 16.91 6.03
C ILE A 81 5.91 16.61 5.21
N ALA A 82 5.94 16.82 3.91
CA ALA A 82 4.79 16.59 3.04
C ALA A 82 4.34 15.12 3.05
N VAL A 83 5.26 14.18 2.98
CA VAL A 83 4.99 12.74 3.08
C VAL A 83 4.45 12.40 4.46
N GLY A 84 5.01 12.95 5.53
CA GLY A 84 4.55 12.76 6.91
C GLY A 84 3.13 13.27 7.12
N GLN A 85 2.75 14.40 6.52
CA GLN A 85 1.38 14.92 6.57
C GLN A 85 0.40 14.01 5.84
N ALA A 86 0.71 13.57 4.63
CA ALA A 86 -0.11 12.63 3.87
C ALA A 86 -0.24 11.30 4.63
N ARG A 87 0.84 10.79 5.20
CA ARG A 87 0.83 9.59 6.04
C ARG A 87 -0.09 9.77 7.26
N GLY A 88 -0.05 10.91 7.94
CA GLY A 88 -0.93 11.20 9.07
C GLY A 88 -2.40 11.16 8.68
N VAL A 89 -2.77 11.66 7.51
CA VAL A 89 -4.13 11.59 6.97
C VAL A 89 -4.54 10.15 6.70
N VAL A 90 -3.66 9.34 6.12
CA VAL A 90 -3.89 7.91 5.89
C VAL A 90 -4.13 7.17 7.22
N LEU A 91 -3.27 7.39 8.21
CA LEU A 91 -3.41 6.77 9.53
C LEU A 91 -4.73 7.13 10.20
N LEU A 92 -5.13 8.40 10.10
CA LEU A 92 -6.40 8.87 10.65
C LEU A 92 -7.60 8.20 9.97
N ALA A 93 -7.62 8.14 8.65
CA ALA A 93 -8.71 7.52 7.91
C ALA A 93 -8.87 6.03 8.25
N ILE A 94 -7.76 5.30 8.38
CA ILE A 94 -7.76 3.87 8.77
C ILE A 94 -8.29 3.71 10.19
N SER A 95 -7.83 4.55 11.12
CA SER A 95 -8.25 4.53 12.52
C SER A 95 -9.74 4.81 12.68
N GLU A 96 -10.31 5.76 11.93
CA GLU A 96 -11.72 6.11 12.00
C GLU A 96 -12.66 4.97 11.59
N VAL A 97 -12.23 4.11 10.68
CA VAL A 97 -13.02 2.92 10.29
C VAL A 97 -12.72 1.69 11.15
N GLY A 98 -11.84 1.82 12.15
CA GLY A 98 -11.52 0.77 13.11
C GLY A 98 -10.74 -0.41 12.53
N LEU A 99 -9.96 -0.19 11.47
CA LEU A 99 -9.11 -1.21 10.87
C LEU A 99 -7.74 -1.27 11.51
N ASP A 100 -7.22 -2.50 11.62
CA ASP A 100 -5.85 -2.73 12.03
C ASP A 100 -4.87 -2.29 10.93
N LEU A 101 -3.81 -1.61 11.34
CA LEU A 101 -2.73 -1.17 10.48
C LEU A 101 -1.45 -1.94 10.76
N SER A 102 -0.84 -2.47 9.71
CA SER A 102 0.50 -3.04 9.75
C SER A 102 1.50 -2.17 8.98
N GLU A 103 2.72 -2.14 9.47
CA GLU A 103 3.80 -1.35 8.89
C GLU A 103 4.97 -2.26 8.51
N TYR A 104 5.55 -2.07 7.33
CA TYR A 104 6.65 -2.86 6.81
C TYR A 104 7.80 -1.99 6.34
N THR A 105 9.03 -2.41 6.63
CA THR A 105 10.23 -1.75 6.12
C THR A 105 10.40 -2.03 4.62
N PRO A 106 11.16 -1.20 3.88
CA PRO A 106 11.49 -1.49 2.48
C PRO A 106 12.12 -2.86 2.28
N ASN A 107 12.99 -3.29 3.19
CA ASN A 107 13.61 -4.61 3.13
C ASN A 107 12.61 -5.76 3.33
N GLU A 108 11.69 -5.62 4.28
CA GLU A 108 10.63 -6.61 4.50
C GLU A 108 9.74 -6.75 3.26
N ILE A 109 9.40 -5.65 2.60
CA ILE A 109 8.61 -5.65 1.37
C ILE A 109 9.36 -6.35 0.24
N LYS A 110 10.62 -5.99 -0.01
CA LYS A 110 11.45 -6.64 -1.04
C LYS A 110 11.59 -8.14 -0.79
N LEU A 111 11.90 -8.52 0.43
CA LEU A 111 12.05 -9.91 0.83
C LEU A 111 10.75 -10.71 0.66
N ALA A 112 9.62 -10.17 1.11
CA ALA A 112 8.32 -10.84 1.03
C ALA A 112 7.83 -11.02 -0.41
N VAL A 113 8.13 -10.07 -1.30
CA VAL A 113 7.67 -10.09 -2.69
C VAL A 113 8.63 -10.85 -3.60
N THR A 114 9.94 -10.67 -3.45
CA THR A 114 10.95 -11.22 -4.38
C THR A 114 11.81 -12.35 -3.80
N GLY A 115 11.83 -12.51 -2.48
CA GLY A 115 12.78 -13.39 -1.78
C GLY A 115 14.16 -12.77 -1.54
N TYR A 116 14.39 -11.52 -1.97
CA TYR A 116 15.67 -10.82 -1.83
C TYR A 116 15.49 -9.42 -1.23
N GLY A 117 16.05 -9.16 -0.07
CA GLY A 117 16.01 -7.84 0.58
C GLY A 117 16.75 -6.74 -0.20
N SER A 118 17.65 -7.11 -1.13
CA SER A 118 18.38 -6.19 -2.01
C SER A 118 17.76 -6.04 -3.41
N ALA A 119 16.56 -6.54 -3.65
CA ALA A 119 15.89 -6.45 -4.94
C ALA A 119 15.72 -5.00 -5.40
N GLY A 120 15.95 -4.75 -6.70
CA GLY A 120 15.69 -3.46 -7.32
C GLY A 120 14.20 -3.20 -7.56
N LYS A 121 13.83 -1.95 -7.79
CA LYS A 121 12.44 -1.52 -8.02
C LYS A 121 11.76 -2.28 -9.16
N LYS A 122 12.43 -2.44 -10.29
CA LYS A 122 11.88 -3.19 -11.45
C LYS A 122 11.62 -4.65 -11.12
N GLN A 123 12.47 -5.25 -10.30
CA GLN A 123 12.34 -6.64 -9.88
C GLN A 123 11.11 -6.83 -8.97
N VAL A 124 10.89 -5.92 -8.04
CA VAL A 124 9.67 -5.91 -7.21
C VAL A 124 8.42 -5.75 -8.06
N GLN A 125 8.42 -4.79 -9.00
CA GLN A 125 7.28 -4.55 -9.90
C GLN A 125 6.95 -5.77 -10.77
N GLU A 126 7.97 -6.44 -11.30
CA GLU A 126 7.77 -7.65 -12.11
C GLU A 126 7.21 -8.80 -11.26
N MET A 127 7.69 -8.97 -10.03
CA MET A 127 7.12 -9.99 -9.14
C MET A 127 5.69 -9.68 -8.71
N VAL A 128 5.34 -8.43 -8.49
CA VAL A 128 3.94 -8.01 -8.26
C VAL A 128 3.08 -8.43 -9.45
N ARG A 129 3.53 -8.15 -10.68
CA ARG A 129 2.82 -8.56 -11.90
C ARG A 129 2.59 -10.06 -11.96
N VAL A 130 3.63 -10.85 -11.69
CA VAL A 130 3.57 -12.32 -11.73
C VAL A 130 2.67 -12.87 -10.63
N LEU A 131 2.85 -12.43 -9.39
CA LEU A 131 2.09 -12.92 -8.22
C LEU A 131 0.59 -12.64 -8.35
N LEU A 132 0.23 -11.55 -9.00
CA LEU A 132 -1.17 -11.16 -9.23
C LEU A 132 -1.70 -11.55 -10.61
N SER A 133 -0.88 -12.26 -11.42
CA SER A 133 -1.22 -12.68 -12.79
C SER A 133 -1.71 -11.52 -13.67
N LEU A 134 -1.08 -10.34 -13.52
CA LEU A 134 -1.43 -9.17 -14.31
C LEU A 134 -0.79 -9.24 -15.70
N PRO A 135 -1.47 -8.75 -16.77
CA PRO A 135 -0.91 -8.75 -18.12
C PRO A 135 0.31 -7.84 -18.25
N ASP A 136 0.27 -6.69 -17.56
CA ASP A 136 1.32 -5.67 -17.56
C ASP A 136 1.71 -5.24 -16.16
N THR A 137 2.89 -4.62 -16.03
CA THR A 137 3.33 -4.00 -14.77
C THR A 137 2.34 -2.92 -14.35
N PRO A 138 1.85 -2.94 -13.10
CA PRO A 138 0.90 -1.94 -12.61
C PRO A 138 1.44 -0.51 -12.74
N LYS A 139 0.58 0.40 -13.17
CA LYS A 139 0.86 1.84 -13.28
C LYS A 139 -0.20 2.63 -12.51
N PRO A 140 0.19 3.80 -11.94
CA PRO A 140 1.55 4.32 -11.83
C PRO A 140 2.42 3.51 -10.85
N ASP A 141 3.69 3.86 -10.75
CA ASP A 141 4.64 3.18 -9.84
C ASP A 141 4.16 3.11 -8.39
N ASP A 142 3.50 4.16 -7.91
CA ASP A 142 2.92 4.21 -6.56
C ASP A 142 1.85 3.12 -6.33
N ALA A 143 1.08 2.77 -7.36
CA ALA A 143 0.12 1.68 -7.31
C ALA A 143 0.82 0.31 -7.21
N ALA A 144 1.90 0.12 -7.96
CA ALA A 144 2.73 -1.09 -7.86
C ALA A 144 3.35 -1.24 -6.47
N ASP A 145 3.85 -0.15 -5.90
CA ASP A 145 4.39 -0.11 -4.53
C ASP A 145 3.31 -0.46 -3.50
N ALA A 146 2.11 0.08 -3.65
CA ALA A 146 0.97 -0.23 -2.78
C ALA A 146 0.53 -1.69 -2.87
N LEU A 147 0.51 -2.27 -4.06
CA LEU A 147 0.25 -3.70 -4.26
C LEU A 147 1.32 -4.58 -3.58
N ALA A 148 2.60 -4.20 -3.69
CA ALA A 148 3.69 -4.89 -3.01
C ALA A 148 3.51 -4.90 -1.49
N ILE A 149 3.07 -3.78 -0.91
CA ILE A 149 2.77 -3.66 0.52
C ILE A 149 1.62 -4.61 0.93
N ALA A 150 0.54 -4.66 0.15
CA ALA A 150 -0.59 -5.56 0.41
C ALA A 150 -0.18 -7.04 0.33
N ILE A 151 0.61 -7.42 -0.68
CA ILE A 151 1.16 -8.77 -0.82
C ILE A 151 2.02 -9.13 0.39
N THR A 152 2.87 -8.22 0.84
CA THR A 152 3.72 -8.41 2.02
C THR A 152 2.89 -8.76 3.25
N HIS A 153 1.80 -8.04 3.47
CA HIS A 153 0.92 -8.33 4.60
C HIS A 153 0.29 -9.73 4.52
N LEU A 154 -0.22 -10.12 3.36
CA LEU A 154 -0.80 -11.45 3.16
C LEU A 154 0.23 -12.57 3.36
N HIS A 155 1.45 -12.41 2.84
CA HIS A 155 2.52 -13.39 3.03
C HIS A 155 2.94 -13.48 4.50
N THR A 156 3.12 -12.36 5.19
CA THR A 156 3.50 -12.34 6.61
C THR A 156 2.45 -13.03 7.48
N ARG A 157 1.17 -12.78 7.25
CA ARG A 157 0.09 -13.45 7.96
C ARG A 157 0.12 -14.96 7.80
N ARG A 158 0.26 -15.45 6.57
CA ARG A 158 0.35 -16.89 6.29
C ARG A 158 1.49 -17.56 7.04
N PHE A 159 2.64 -16.90 7.12
CA PHE A 159 3.78 -17.43 7.88
C PHE A 159 3.50 -17.48 9.38
N SER A 160 2.85 -16.47 9.94
CA SER A 160 2.48 -16.44 11.36
C SER A 160 1.46 -17.54 11.70
N GLU A 161 0.40 -17.67 10.90
CA GLU A 161 -0.63 -18.70 11.07
C GLU A 161 -0.07 -20.14 10.93
N ALA A 162 0.92 -20.34 10.04
CA ALA A 162 1.60 -21.63 9.88
C ALA A 162 2.55 -21.97 11.03
N ALA A 163 3.10 -20.95 11.73
CA ALA A 163 3.99 -21.13 12.86
C ALA A 163 3.25 -21.44 14.19
N GLU A 164 1.95 -21.13 14.26
CA GLU A 164 1.10 -21.36 15.45
C GLU A 164 0.41 -22.74 15.44
N ASN A 165 0.47 -23.49 14.32
CA ASN A 165 -0.07 -24.82 14.14
C ASN A 165 1.02 -25.91 14.18
#